data_66b4f1a497b538fbb34ab44c135aa961
#
_entry.id   66b4f1a497b538fbb34ab44c135aa961
#
_cell.length_a   1.000
_cell.length_b   1.000
_cell.length_c   1.000
_cell.angle_alpha   90.00
_cell.angle_beta   90.00
_cell.angle_gamma   90.00
#
_symmetry.space_group_name_H-M   'P 1'
#
loop_
_entity.id
_entity.type
_entity.pdbx_description
1 polymer ?
#
loop_
_entity_poly.entity_id
_entity_poly.type
_entity_poly.pdbx_seq_one_letter_code
_entity_poly.pdbx_strand_id
1 'polypeptide(L)'
;MDTSDYEDQMAQYAGLFARLALPILIVSGLLTVALGAHLFISPPEFRTDLNDFAPESESNKAHDEIHAYFPDESRPLFVHVTRDNGGNVLSMDSLQEMNDDLANLQSDERVSMQEVTAWTTSPGMIQIALDEQSPGTNLSDYQDWTSLIDAIIEEGTKCKIDPDDALLSTVNFVASALINKNLDISASCSYLESGGGDAVPTADSTAWVLEINPELGEDERREIQHNIRLAFRDISDTSNMTYSVASLDLMSYDIDEGTFENLAMLIVLATLVVIVLLFVAFRNLKGVLFPLISLNAALIFTYGFMNLIGIEFTALEVAVAPLVLGLGIDYAIHLQRALAYHRKTTENVAEA
;
A
#
# COMPACT_ATOMS: atom_id res chain seq x y z
N MET A 1 -15.53 -11.58 -51.69
CA MET A 1 -15.86 -10.18 -51.50
C MET A 1 -14.92 -9.44 -52.41
N ASP A 2 -15.48 -8.79 -53.46
CA ASP A 2 -14.67 -8.20 -54.52
C ASP A 2 -13.99 -6.93 -53.96
N THR A 3 -12.75 -6.68 -54.30
CA THR A 3 -12.01 -5.50 -53.84
C THR A 3 -12.68 -4.18 -54.21
N SER A 4 -13.43 -4.16 -55.33
CA SER A 4 -14.21 -3.00 -55.77
C SER A 4 -15.40 -2.66 -54.86
N ASP A 5 -16.10 -3.67 -54.29
CA ASP A 5 -17.19 -3.46 -53.35
C ASP A 5 -16.69 -2.86 -52.03
N TYR A 6 -15.47 -3.24 -51.63
CA TYR A 6 -14.86 -2.70 -50.38
C TYR A 6 -14.43 -1.22 -50.55
N GLU A 7 -13.83 -0.88 -51.72
CA GLU A 7 -13.43 0.48 -52.03
C GLU A 7 -14.64 1.43 -52.13
N ASP A 8 -15.74 0.99 -52.74
CA ASP A 8 -16.98 1.79 -52.84
C ASP A 8 -17.64 2.03 -51.50
N GLN A 9 -17.65 1.01 -50.62
CA GLN A 9 -18.15 1.15 -49.23
C GLN A 9 -17.29 2.13 -48.45
N MET A 10 -15.97 2.03 -48.52
CA MET A 10 -15.05 2.93 -47.83
C MET A 10 -15.19 4.38 -48.30
N ALA A 11 -15.39 4.60 -49.61
CA ALA A 11 -15.64 5.93 -50.17
C ALA A 11 -16.97 6.54 -49.66
N GLN A 12 -18.03 5.73 -49.54
CA GLN A 12 -19.29 6.16 -48.93
C GLN A 12 -19.15 6.57 -47.49
N TYR A 13 -18.44 5.77 -46.68
CA TYR A 13 -18.19 6.10 -45.29
C TYR A 13 -17.33 7.37 -45.14
N ALA A 14 -16.26 7.51 -45.96
CA ALA A 14 -15.43 8.73 -45.97
C ALA A 14 -16.25 9.99 -46.31
N GLY A 15 -17.15 9.90 -47.29
CA GLY A 15 -18.07 10.98 -47.64
C GLY A 15 -19.06 11.35 -46.54
N LEU A 16 -19.56 10.35 -45.80
CA LEU A 16 -20.44 10.57 -44.68
C LEU A 16 -19.68 11.24 -43.51
N PHE A 17 -18.49 10.75 -43.18
CA PHE A 17 -17.64 11.33 -42.14
C PHE A 17 -17.23 12.78 -42.49
N ALA A 18 -16.90 13.08 -43.74
CA ALA A 18 -16.58 14.44 -44.17
C ALA A 18 -17.75 15.41 -43.99
N ARG A 19 -18.99 14.97 -44.28
CA ARG A 19 -20.24 15.77 -44.05
C ARG A 19 -20.56 15.96 -42.58
N LEU A 20 -20.30 14.96 -41.77
CA LEU A 20 -20.59 14.98 -40.32
C LEU A 20 -19.39 15.45 -39.48
N ALA A 21 -18.26 15.81 -40.10
CA ALA A 21 -17.04 16.16 -39.36
C ALA A 21 -17.25 17.28 -38.35
N LEU A 22 -17.96 18.34 -38.72
CA LEU A 22 -18.23 19.47 -37.82
C LEU A 22 -19.15 19.09 -36.64
N PRO A 23 -20.32 18.44 -36.86
CA PRO A 23 -21.11 17.92 -35.73
C PRO A 23 -20.36 16.94 -34.81
N ILE A 24 -19.60 16.01 -35.37
CA ILE A 24 -18.80 15.06 -34.61
C ILE A 24 -17.78 15.80 -33.73
N LEU A 25 -17.08 16.79 -34.29
CA LEU A 25 -16.07 17.59 -33.59
C LEU A 25 -16.69 18.40 -32.45
N ILE A 26 -17.89 18.97 -32.66
CA ILE A 26 -18.61 19.72 -31.61
C ILE A 26 -19.05 18.76 -30.49
N VAL A 27 -19.67 17.63 -30.84
CA VAL A 27 -20.16 16.66 -29.85
C VAL A 27 -18.98 16.06 -29.06
N SER A 28 -17.90 15.65 -29.72
CA SER A 28 -16.72 15.12 -29.03
C SER A 28 -16.07 16.19 -28.14
N GLY A 29 -15.97 17.43 -28.62
CA GLY A 29 -15.45 18.53 -27.84
C GLY A 29 -16.27 18.83 -26.59
N LEU A 30 -17.60 18.89 -26.72
CA LEU A 30 -18.49 19.07 -25.58
C LEU A 30 -18.39 17.90 -24.57
N LEU A 31 -18.32 16.68 -25.07
CA LEU A 31 -18.16 15.49 -24.23
C LEU A 31 -16.82 15.48 -23.52
N THR A 32 -15.73 15.84 -24.21
CA THR A 32 -14.39 15.99 -23.61
C THR A 32 -14.42 17.01 -22.47
N VAL A 33 -15.06 18.17 -22.68
CA VAL A 33 -15.18 19.20 -21.65
C VAL A 33 -16.03 18.71 -20.47
N ALA A 34 -17.15 18.01 -20.75
CA ALA A 34 -18.02 17.48 -19.71
C ALA A 34 -17.31 16.41 -18.85
N LEU A 35 -16.63 15.45 -19.49
CA LEU A 35 -15.86 14.41 -18.79
C LEU A 35 -14.64 15.00 -18.05
N GLY A 36 -13.94 15.96 -18.65
CA GLY A 36 -12.85 16.67 -18.00
C GLY A 36 -13.32 17.48 -16.77
N ALA A 37 -14.47 18.15 -16.88
CA ALA A 37 -15.07 18.83 -15.74
C ALA A 37 -15.51 17.86 -14.64
N HIS A 38 -16.03 16.68 -15.02
CA HIS A 38 -16.39 15.63 -14.06
C HIS A 38 -15.15 15.12 -13.30
N LEU A 39 -14.06 14.81 -14.00
CA LEU A 39 -12.78 14.42 -13.36
C LEU A 39 -12.22 15.48 -12.40
N PHE A 40 -12.49 16.76 -12.70
CA PHE A 40 -12.02 17.85 -11.83
C PHE A 40 -12.90 18.06 -10.60
N ILE A 41 -14.23 17.86 -10.72
CA ILE A 41 -15.20 18.05 -9.63
C ILE A 41 -15.22 16.83 -8.71
N SER A 42 -15.10 15.66 -9.29
CA SER A 42 -15.10 14.36 -8.61
C SER A 42 -13.84 13.60 -9.06
N PRO A 43 -12.67 13.93 -8.49
CA PRO A 43 -11.44 13.25 -8.86
C PRO A 43 -11.57 11.75 -8.53
N PRO A 44 -11.01 10.87 -9.38
CA PRO A 44 -10.99 9.47 -9.08
C PRO A 44 -10.15 9.19 -7.84
N GLU A 45 -10.65 8.32 -7.00
CA GLU A 45 -9.90 7.80 -5.87
C GLU A 45 -9.05 6.63 -6.34
N PHE A 46 -7.77 6.65 -5.98
CA PHE A 46 -6.88 5.52 -6.20
C PHE A 46 -7.06 4.55 -5.05
N ARG A 47 -7.43 3.34 -5.38
CA ARG A 47 -7.68 2.30 -4.39
C ARG A 47 -7.11 0.98 -4.90
N THR A 48 -5.96 0.63 -4.34
CA THR A 48 -5.34 -0.65 -4.64
C THR A 48 -5.65 -1.62 -3.51
N ASP A 49 -6.62 -2.52 -3.72
CA ASP A 49 -6.77 -3.70 -2.87
C ASP A 49 -5.90 -4.82 -3.46
N LEU A 50 -4.97 -5.33 -2.66
CA LEU A 50 -4.11 -6.44 -3.08
C LEU A 50 -4.92 -7.71 -3.36
N ASN A 51 -6.11 -7.85 -2.79
CA ASN A 51 -7.02 -8.95 -3.06
C ASN A 51 -7.62 -8.90 -4.47
N ASP A 52 -7.76 -7.72 -5.08
CA ASP A 52 -8.27 -7.55 -6.45
C ASP A 52 -7.35 -8.20 -7.49
N PHE A 53 -6.07 -8.39 -7.16
CA PHE A 53 -5.12 -9.11 -8.01
C PHE A 53 -5.13 -10.62 -7.81
N ALA A 54 -5.88 -11.13 -6.83
CA ALA A 54 -5.98 -12.56 -6.59
C ALA A 54 -6.83 -13.21 -7.68
N PRO A 55 -6.33 -14.25 -8.36
CA PRO A 55 -7.12 -14.92 -9.40
C PRO A 55 -8.35 -15.59 -8.80
N GLU A 56 -9.45 -15.66 -9.55
CA GLU A 56 -10.60 -16.46 -9.16
C GLU A 56 -10.18 -17.93 -8.98
N SER A 57 -10.10 -18.36 -7.73
CA SER A 57 -9.70 -19.72 -7.35
C SER A 57 -10.70 -20.32 -6.36
N GLU A 58 -10.65 -21.65 -6.17
CA GLU A 58 -11.45 -22.31 -5.12
C GLU A 58 -11.08 -21.78 -3.73
N SER A 59 -9.81 -21.41 -3.53
CA SER A 59 -9.32 -20.84 -2.28
C SER A 59 -9.96 -19.48 -2.00
N ASN A 60 -10.06 -18.59 -3.00
CA ASN A 60 -10.68 -17.28 -2.83
C ASN A 60 -12.18 -17.40 -2.58
N LYS A 61 -12.87 -18.32 -3.27
CA LYS A 61 -14.29 -18.58 -2.99
C LYS A 61 -14.53 -19.09 -1.58
N ALA A 62 -13.64 -19.97 -1.09
CA ALA A 62 -13.72 -20.44 0.29
C ALA A 62 -13.42 -19.31 1.31
N HIS A 63 -12.49 -18.41 0.97
CA HIS A 63 -12.20 -17.21 1.76
C HIS A 63 -13.43 -16.30 1.84
N ASP A 64 -14.08 -16.00 0.71
CA ASP A 64 -15.30 -15.18 0.66
C ASP A 64 -16.46 -15.83 1.45
N GLU A 65 -16.59 -17.17 1.37
CA GLU A 65 -17.58 -17.89 2.15
C GLU A 65 -17.29 -17.82 3.66
N ILE A 66 -16.03 -17.89 4.08
CA ILE A 66 -15.62 -17.74 5.47
C ILE A 66 -16.00 -16.31 5.95
N HIS A 67 -15.65 -15.28 5.22
CA HIS A 67 -15.99 -13.89 5.57
C HIS A 67 -17.50 -13.62 5.61
N ALA A 68 -18.30 -14.35 4.83
CA ALA A 68 -19.76 -14.21 4.87
C ALA A 68 -20.40 -14.74 6.15
N TYR A 69 -19.75 -15.66 6.87
CA TYR A 69 -20.32 -16.34 8.03
C TYR A 69 -19.55 -16.15 9.35
N PHE A 70 -18.31 -15.68 9.27
CA PHE A 70 -17.45 -15.47 10.44
C PHE A 70 -17.05 -13.98 10.51
N PRO A 71 -16.68 -13.48 11.70
CA PRO A 71 -16.15 -12.14 11.84
C PRO A 71 -14.94 -11.93 10.93
N ASP A 72 -14.76 -10.70 10.43
CA ASP A 72 -13.58 -10.33 9.67
C ASP A 72 -12.30 -10.66 10.44
N GLU A 73 -11.30 -11.14 9.72
CA GLU A 73 -9.99 -11.42 10.29
C GLU A 73 -9.37 -10.13 10.84
N SER A 74 -8.76 -10.21 12.02
CA SER A 74 -7.96 -9.10 12.53
C SER A 74 -6.85 -8.78 11.53
N ARG A 75 -6.68 -7.49 11.23
CA ARG A 75 -5.60 -7.00 10.35
C ARG A 75 -4.45 -6.46 11.21
N PRO A 76 -3.47 -7.30 11.57
CA PRO A 76 -2.42 -6.89 12.47
C PRO A 76 -1.48 -5.88 11.83
N LEU A 77 -1.08 -4.90 12.63
CA LEU A 77 0.00 -3.99 12.37
C LEU A 77 1.25 -4.53 13.04
N PHE A 78 2.26 -4.87 12.26
CA PHE A 78 3.54 -5.35 12.78
C PHE A 78 4.49 -4.17 12.97
N VAL A 79 5.18 -4.15 14.11
CA VAL A 79 6.22 -3.18 14.40
C VAL A 79 7.52 -3.92 14.68
N HIS A 80 8.50 -3.75 13.80
CA HIS A 80 9.85 -4.25 14.00
C HIS A 80 10.63 -3.22 14.81
N VAL A 81 11.12 -3.64 15.98
CA VAL A 81 11.84 -2.79 16.93
C VAL A 81 13.28 -3.20 16.99
N THR A 82 14.18 -2.25 16.82
CA THR A 82 15.62 -2.42 16.94
C THR A 82 16.21 -1.34 17.83
N ARG A 83 17.36 -1.62 18.44
CA ARG A 83 18.13 -0.59 19.13
C ARG A 83 19.15 0.03 18.19
N ASP A 84 19.30 1.33 18.27
CA ASP A 84 20.30 2.07 17.51
C ASP A 84 21.71 1.49 17.76
N ASN A 85 22.52 1.45 16.73
CA ASN A 85 23.87 0.88 16.73
C ASN A 85 23.93 -0.64 17.02
N GLY A 86 22.83 -1.38 16.86
CA GLY A 86 22.82 -2.85 16.98
C GLY A 86 22.92 -3.34 18.43
N GLY A 87 22.36 -2.60 19.38
CA GLY A 87 22.32 -2.98 20.78
C GLY A 87 21.30 -4.07 21.10
N ASN A 88 21.39 -4.65 22.32
CA ASN A 88 20.46 -5.66 22.81
C ASN A 88 19.09 -5.04 23.16
N VAL A 89 18.03 -5.40 22.42
CA VAL A 89 16.65 -4.92 22.69
C VAL A 89 16.05 -5.50 23.96
N LEU A 90 16.63 -6.59 24.51
CA LEU A 90 16.20 -7.20 25.76
C LEU A 90 17.04 -6.76 26.98
N SER A 91 17.93 -5.77 26.84
CA SER A 91 18.54 -5.15 28.03
C SER A 91 17.48 -4.41 28.86
N MET A 92 17.65 -4.32 30.17
CA MET A 92 16.69 -3.61 31.04
C MET A 92 16.50 -2.16 30.59
N ASP A 93 17.57 -1.46 30.23
CA ASP A 93 17.51 -0.10 29.69
C ASP A 93 16.63 -0.03 28.43
N SER A 94 16.78 -0.99 27.50
CA SER A 94 15.95 -1.05 26.30
C SER A 94 14.49 -1.37 26.59
N LEU A 95 14.22 -2.29 27.53
CA LEU A 95 12.86 -2.63 27.91
C LEU A 95 12.15 -1.47 28.60
N GLN A 96 12.85 -0.74 29.47
CA GLN A 96 12.30 0.45 30.11
C GLN A 96 12.06 1.57 29.11
N GLU A 97 13.01 1.82 28.20
CA GLU A 97 12.85 2.80 27.12
C GLU A 97 11.66 2.45 26.22
N MET A 98 11.53 1.17 25.80
CA MET A 98 10.37 0.70 25.02
C MET A 98 9.05 0.83 25.78
N ASN A 99 9.04 0.67 27.10
CA ASN A 99 7.86 0.87 27.94
C ASN A 99 7.44 2.34 28.00
N ASP A 100 8.40 3.24 28.13
CA ASP A 100 8.16 4.69 28.10
C ASP A 100 7.69 5.15 26.70
N ASP A 101 8.29 4.63 25.65
CA ASP A 101 7.91 4.88 24.26
C ASP A 101 6.49 4.38 23.98
N LEU A 102 6.11 3.21 24.51
CA LEU A 102 4.75 2.69 24.42
C LEU A 102 3.74 3.60 25.13
N ALA A 103 4.07 4.11 26.31
CA ALA A 103 3.23 5.06 27.04
C ALA A 103 3.08 6.38 26.27
N ASN A 104 4.16 6.87 25.67
CA ASN A 104 4.14 8.06 24.81
C ASN A 104 3.23 7.83 23.59
N LEU A 105 3.36 6.69 22.92
CA LEU A 105 2.52 6.31 21.79
C LEU A 105 1.04 6.26 22.14
N GLN A 106 0.71 5.63 23.26
CA GLN A 106 -0.68 5.52 23.74
C GLN A 106 -1.29 6.86 24.14
N SER A 107 -0.48 7.86 24.46
CA SER A 107 -0.91 9.22 24.77
C SER A 107 -0.93 10.17 23.57
N ASP A 108 -0.44 9.74 22.41
CA ASP A 108 -0.43 10.55 21.18
C ASP A 108 -1.86 10.71 20.64
N GLU A 109 -2.26 11.94 20.36
CA GLU A 109 -3.61 12.27 19.85
C GLU A 109 -3.93 11.63 18.49
N ARG A 110 -2.91 11.22 17.73
CA ARG A 110 -3.06 10.55 16.43
C ARG A 110 -3.39 9.07 16.58
N VAL A 111 -3.16 8.49 17.76
CA VAL A 111 -3.35 7.08 18.05
C VAL A 111 -4.72 6.87 18.73
N SER A 112 -5.65 6.30 17.99
CA SER A 112 -6.99 6.00 18.53
C SER A 112 -6.94 4.75 19.42
N MET A 113 -6.90 4.94 20.72
CA MET A 113 -6.91 3.84 21.71
C MET A 113 -8.19 3.00 21.67
N GLN A 114 -9.27 3.50 21.06
CA GLN A 114 -10.53 2.76 20.93
C GLN A 114 -10.50 1.79 19.76
N GLU A 115 -9.69 2.11 18.73
CA GLU A 115 -9.60 1.35 17.50
C GLU A 115 -8.44 0.34 17.50
N VAL A 116 -7.50 0.44 18.44
CA VAL A 116 -6.46 -0.57 18.66
C VAL A 116 -6.95 -1.54 19.74
N THR A 117 -7.43 -2.69 19.32
CA THR A 117 -8.09 -3.67 20.20
C THR A 117 -7.13 -4.50 21.06
N ALA A 118 -5.90 -4.69 20.59
CA ALA A 118 -4.86 -5.40 21.34
C ALA A 118 -3.46 -4.85 21.08
N TRP A 119 -2.64 -4.87 22.12
CA TRP A 119 -1.24 -4.43 22.13
C TRP A 119 -0.36 -5.58 22.60
N THR A 120 0.23 -6.31 21.69
CA THR A 120 1.19 -7.39 21.99
C THR A 120 2.59 -6.85 21.79
N THR A 121 3.21 -6.39 22.90
CA THR A 121 4.54 -5.76 22.90
C THR A 121 5.45 -6.44 23.92
N SER A 122 6.78 -6.38 23.72
CA SER A 122 7.72 -7.00 24.64
C SER A 122 7.59 -6.46 26.08
N PRO A 123 7.56 -5.14 26.33
CA PRO A 123 7.34 -4.63 27.69
C PRO A 123 5.93 -4.93 28.22
N GLY A 124 4.91 -4.88 27.35
CA GLY A 124 3.53 -5.17 27.76
C GLY A 124 3.33 -6.61 28.22
N MET A 125 3.97 -7.58 27.55
CA MET A 125 3.92 -8.99 27.97
C MET A 125 4.61 -9.22 29.32
N ILE A 126 5.71 -8.52 29.57
CA ILE A 126 6.38 -8.56 30.88
C ILE A 126 5.48 -7.92 31.96
N GLN A 127 4.85 -6.80 31.65
CA GLN A 127 3.94 -6.14 32.59
C GLN A 127 2.72 -7.02 32.95
N ILE A 128 2.14 -7.72 31.97
CA ILE A 128 1.06 -8.69 32.23
C ILE A 128 1.52 -9.78 33.24
N ALA A 129 2.73 -10.31 33.07
CA ALA A 129 3.29 -11.29 33.96
C ALA A 129 3.56 -10.72 35.37
N LEU A 130 4.00 -9.45 35.45
CA LEU A 130 4.16 -8.76 36.75
C LEU A 130 2.80 -8.52 37.42
N ASP A 131 1.80 -8.10 36.70
CA ASP A 131 0.45 -7.85 37.26
C ASP A 131 -0.18 -9.12 37.87
N GLU A 132 0.14 -10.29 37.29
CA GLU A 132 -0.33 -11.58 37.78
C GLU A 132 0.45 -12.06 39.01
N GLN A 133 1.77 -11.95 39.02
CA GLN A 133 2.63 -12.54 40.05
C GLN A 133 3.05 -11.54 41.15
N SER A 134 3.19 -10.26 40.80
CA SER A 134 3.60 -9.19 41.73
C SER A 134 2.74 -7.95 41.54
N PRO A 135 1.41 -8.03 41.90
CA PRO A 135 0.45 -6.97 41.65
C PRO A 135 0.89 -5.61 42.20
N GLY A 136 0.80 -4.58 41.38
CA GLY A 136 1.13 -3.19 41.76
C GLY A 136 2.59 -2.82 41.59
N THR A 137 3.41 -3.67 40.95
CA THR A 137 4.77 -3.33 40.49
C THR A 137 4.79 -3.07 39.00
N ASN A 138 5.73 -2.25 38.53
CA ASN A 138 5.91 -1.91 37.14
C ASN A 138 7.30 -2.36 36.67
N LEU A 139 7.45 -2.53 35.35
CA LEU A 139 8.73 -2.87 34.75
C LEU A 139 9.85 -1.89 35.15
N SER A 140 9.54 -0.62 35.32
CA SER A 140 10.47 0.43 35.74
C SER A 140 11.00 0.29 37.16
N ASP A 141 10.38 -0.56 38.01
CA ASP A 141 10.84 -0.79 39.38
C ASP A 141 12.05 -1.75 39.46
N TYR A 142 12.34 -2.44 38.37
CA TYR A 142 13.41 -3.44 38.27
C TYR A 142 14.62 -2.92 37.50
N GLN A 143 15.82 -3.14 38.04
CA GLN A 143 17.07 -2.66 37.44
C GLN A 143 17.85 -3.74 36.66
N ASP A 144 17.53 -4.99 36.91
CA ASP A 144 18.20 -6.15 36.32
C ASP A 144 17.24 -7.32 36.11
N TRP A 145 17.62 -8.23 35.22
CA TRP A 145 16.83 -9.40 34.87
C TRP A 145 16.65 -10.37 36.05
N THR A 146 17.59 -10.44 36.96
CA THR A 146 17.49 -11.35 38.13
C THR A 146 16.33 -10.94 39.05
N SER A 147 16.27 -9.66 39.39
CA SER A 147 15.17 -9.11 40.21
C SER A 147 13.81 -9.18 39.50
N LEU A 148 13.78 -8.97 38.17
CA LEU A 148 12.58 -9.10 37.37
C LEU A 148 12.07 -10.55 37.32
N ILE A 149 12.96 -11.52 37.08
CA ILE A 149 12.60 -12.94 37.03
C ILE A 149 12.12 -13.44 38.39
N ASP A 150 12.77 -13.02 39.47
CA ASP A 150 12.34 -13.37 40.84
C ASP A 150 10.92 -12.84 41.14
N ALA A 151 10.51 -11.75 40.53
CA ALA A 151 9.18 -11.18 40.66
C ALA A 151 8.11 -11.87 39.81
N ILE A 152 8.49 -12.39 38.63
CA ILE A 152 7.57 -13.02 37.67
C ILE A 152 7.39 -14.52 37.94
N ILE A 153 8.37 -15.19 38.50
CA ILE A 153 8.34 -16.64 38.73
C ILE A 153 7.90 -16.93 40.18
N GLU A 154 6.88 -17.76 40.34
CA GLU A 154 6.39 -18.21 41.60
C GLU A 154 7.50 -18.91 42.44
N GLU A 155 7.64 -18.55 43.69
CA GLU A 155 8.65 -19.07 44.60
C GLU A 155 8.54 -20.61 44.72
N GLY A 156 9.60 -21.30 44.29
CA GLY A 156 9.66 -22.78 44.28
C GLY A 156 9.47 -23.45 42.93
N THR A 157 9.02 -22.73 41.92
CA THR A 157 8.82 -23.28 40.55
C THR A 157 10.00 -23.01 39.62
N LYS A 158 11.05 -22.30 40.09
CA LYS A 158 12.22 -21.88 39.28
C LYS A 158 12.43 -22.77 38.06
N CYS A 159 11.94 -22.28 36.91
CA CYS A 159 12.08 -22.95 35.62
C CYS A 159 11.67 -24.44 35.53
N LYS A 160 10.89 -24.96 36.47
CA LYS A 160 10.29 -26.30 36.34
C LYS A 160 9.05 -26.23 35.44
N ILE A 161 9.23 -25.82 34.23
CA ILE A 161 8.18 -25.90 33.25
C ILE A 161 8.18 -27.33 32.72
N ASP A 162 7.08 -28.04 32.98
CA ASP A 162 6.88 -29.38 32.42
C ASP A 162 6.90 -29.27 30.89
N PRO A 163 7.81 -29.97 30.18
CA PRO A 163 7.85 -29.90 28.72
C PRO A 163 6.55 -30.32 28.03
N ASP A 164 5.67 -31.02 28.74
CA ASP A 164 4.35 -31.42 28.27
C ASP A 164 3.26 -30.39 28.61
N ASP A 165 3.60 -29.27 29.27
CA ASP A 165 2.62 -28.23 29.63
C ASP A 165 2.21 -27.43 28.39
N ALA A 166 0.89 -27.34 28.17
CA ALA A 166 0.32 -26.52 27.09
C ALA A 166 0.69 -25.03 27.21
N LEU A 167 0.90 -24.54 28.45
CA LEU A 167 1.34 -23.18 28.71
C LEU A 167 2.74 -22.93 28.15
N LEU A 168 3.68 -23.89 28.30
CA LEU A 168 5.03 -23.78 27.74
C LEU A 168 5.01 -23.64 26.22
N SER A 169 4.16 -24.42 25.54
CA SER A 169 4.03 -24.32 24.09
C SER A 169 3.53 -22.95 23.65
N THR A 170 2.58 -22.36 24.40
CA THR A 170 2.06 -21.02 24.15
C THR A 170 3.12 -19.96 24.39
N VAL A 171 3.84 -20.02 25.51
CA VAL A 171 4.91 -19.07 25.84
C VAL A 171 6.06 -19.16 24.84
N ASN A 172 6.45 -20.37 24.42
CA ASN A 172 7.46 -20.56 23.37
C ASN A 172 6.99 -20.00 22.02
N PHE A 173 5.70 -20.19 21.67
CA PHE A 173 5.14 -19.62 20.46
C PHE A 173 5.19 -18.09 20.50
N VAL A 174 4.71 -17.46 21.57
CA VAL A 174 4.74 -16.00 21.73
C VAL A 174 6.16 -15.47 21.71
N ALA A 175 7.07 -16.08 22.45
CA ALA A 175 8.48 -15.66 22.47
C ALA A 175 9.17 -15.83 21.11
N SER A 176 8.86 -16.91 20.39
CA SER A 176 9.39 -17.12 19.03
C SER A 176 8.81 -16.11 18.02
N ALA A 177 7.59 -15.69 18.20
CA ALA A 177 6.94 -14.71 17.34
C ALA A 177 7.43 -13.28 17.59
N LEU A 178 7.61 -12.90 18.86
CA LEU A 178 7.97 -11.54 19.23
C LEU A 178 9.49 -11.27 19.25
N ILE A 179 10.30 -12.28 19.59
CA ILE A 179 11.73 -12.08 19.87
C ILE A 179 12.57 -12.77 18.81
N ASN A 180 12.53 -14.09 18.76
CA ASN A 180 13.34 -14.87 17.80
C ASN A 180 12.71 -16.24 17.55
N LYS A 181 12.53 -16.61 16.28
CA LYS A 181 11.99 -17.91 15.86
C LYS A 181 12.77 -19.14 16.37
N ASN A 182 14.01 -18.96 16.80
CA ASN A 182 14.88 -20.01 17.33
C ASN A 182 15.03 -19.92 18.86
N LEU A 183 14.28 -19.05 19.52
CA LEU A 183 14.37 -18.92 20.98
C LEU A 183 13.81 -20.18 21.63
N ASP A 184 14.62 -20.79 22.49
CA ASP A 184 14.21 -21.92 23.34
C ASP A 184 14.23 -21.47 24.80
N ILE A 185 13.04 -21.25 25.34
CA ILE A 185 12.86 -20.81 26.74
C ILE A 185 13.34 -21.90 27.71
N SER A 186 13.21 -23.18 27.35
CA SER A 186 13.70 -24.27 28.20
C SER A 186 15.21 -24.21 28.39
N ALA A 187 15.96 -23.89 27.32
CA ALA A 187 17.41 -23.71 27.38
C ALA A 187 17.77 -22.45 28.19
N SER A 188 17.01 -21.36 28.05
CA SER A 188 17.20 -20.14 28.83
C SER A 188 16.92 -20.36 30.31
N CYS A 189 15.89 -21.12 30.65
CA CYS A 189 15.56 -21.51 32.00
C CYS A 189 16.65 -22.36 32.66
N SER A 190 17.18 -23.40 32.00
CA SER A 190 18.23 -24.23 32.55
C SER A 190 19.54 -23.45 32.75
N TYR A 191 19.80 -22.40 31.97
CA TYR A 191 20.93 -21.50 32.14
C TYR A 191 20.76 -20.63 33.41
N LEU A 192 19.57 -20.09 33.67
CA LEU A 192 19.25 -19.34 34.88
C LEU A 192 19.36 -20.24 36.15
N GLU A 193 18.88 -21.50 36.09
CA GLU A 193 18.99 -22.48 37.19
C GLU A 193 20.46 -22.83 37.51
N SER A 194 21.36 -22.81 36.53
CA SER A 194 22.77 -23.13 36.73
C SER A 194 23.60 -22.04 37.43
N GLY A 195 22.97 -20.98 37.90
CA GLY A 195 23.59 -19.88 38.64
C GLY A 195 24.19 -18.79 37.76
N GLY A 196 23.80 -18.76 36.49
CA GLY A 196 24.15 -17.68 35.54
C GLY A 196 23.40 -16.39 35.84
N GLY A 197 23.38 -15.90 37.06
CA GLY A 197 22.68 -14.68 37.47
C GLY A 197 23.05 -13.39 36.73
N ASP A 198 24.10 -13.43 35.89
CA ASP A 198 24.47 -12.35 34.97
C ASP A 198 24.02 -12.60 33.52
N ALA A 199 23.23 -13.65 33.26
CA ALA A 199 22.76 -13.96 31.92
C ALA A 199 21.59 -13.02 31.52
N VAL A 200 21.94 -11.99 30.85
CA VAL A 200 20.97 -11.11 30.19
C VAL A 200 20.48 -11.78 28.93
N PRO A 201 19.16 -11.98 28.74
CA PRO A 201 18.64 -12.39 27.43
C PRO A 201 19.10 -11.42 26.36
N THR A 202 19.44 -11.94 25.19
CA THR A 202 19.93 -11.11 24.09
C THR A 202 19.11 -11.30 22.83
N ALA A 203 18.70 -10.21 22.24
CA ALA A 203 18.10 -10.19 20.92
C ALA A 203 18.48 -8.89 20.19
N ASP A 204 18.69 -9.00 18.88
CA ASP A 204 19.00 -7.85 18.04
C ASP A 204 17.73 -7.04 17.68
N SER A 205 16.57 -7.67 17.73
CA SER A 205 15.28 -7.05 17.44
C SER A 205 14.14 -7.75 18.16
N THR A 206 13.02 -7.05 18.28
CA THR A 206 11.74 -7.62 18.71
C THR A 206 10.64 -7.18 17.76
N ALA A 207 9.56 -7.96 17.68
CA ALA A 207 8.37 -7.61 16.91
C ALA A 207 7.22 -7.31 17.87
N TRP A 208 6.54 -6.19 17.64
CA TRP A 208 5.27 -5.91 18.29
C TRP A 208 4.12 -6.15 17.32
N VAL A 209 2.97 -6.48 17.85
CA VAL A 209 1.76 -6.70 17.06
C VAL A 209 0.64 -5.88 17.68
N LEU A 210 0.08 -4.99 16.89
CA LEU A 210 -1.08 -4.20 17.24
C LEU A 210 -2.26 -4.71 16.42
N GLU A 211 -3.35 -5.04 17.07
CA GLU A 211 -4.59 -5.44 16.40
C GLU A 211 -5.49 -4.22 16.23
N ILE A 212 -5.87 -3.94 15.01
CA ILE A 212 -6.80 -2.85 14.68
C ILE A 212 -8.20 -3.43 14.57
N ASN A 213 -9.19 -2.66 15.01
CA ASN A 213 -10.59 -3.03 14.97
C ASN A 213 -10.99 -3.50 13.55
N PRO A 214 -11.39 -4.76 13.38
CA PRO A 214 -11.73 -5.31 12.07
C PRO A 214 -13.04 -4.77 11.48
N GLU A 215 -13.92 -4.17 12.32
CA GLU A 215 -15.21 -3.61 11.89
C GLU A 215 -15.06 -2.27 11.15
N LEU A 216 -13.88 -1.67 11.19
CA LEU A 216 -13.60 -0.41 10.49
C LEU A 216 -13.56 -0.60 8.98
N GLY A 217 -14.03 0.41 8.26
CA GLY A 217 -13.84 0.51 6.82
C GLY A 217 -12.35 0.51 6.44
N GLU A 218 -12.02 0.04 5.25
CA GLU A 218 -10.63 -0.08 4.80
C GLU A 218 -9.89 1.26 4.82
N ASP A 219 -10.51 2.33 4.33
CA ASP A 219 -9.91 3.67 4.30
C ASP A 219 -9.62 4.18 5.71
N GLU A 220 -10.54 3.98 6.64
CA GLU A 220 -10.39 4.38 8.05
C GLU A 220 -9.27 3.58 8.73
N ARG A 221 -9.18 2.26 8.46
CA ARG A 221 -8.06 1.44 8.96
C ARG A 221 -6.72 1.91 8.42
N ARG A 222 -6.63 2.21 7.11
CA ARG A 222 -5.42 2.72 6.47
C ARG A 222 -4.97 4.04 7.08
N GLU A 223 -5.90 4.96 7.32
CA GLU A 223 -5.62 6.25 7.97
C GLU A 223 -5.12 6.06 9.41
N ILE A 224 -5.78 5.22 10.20
CA ILE A 224 -5.36 4.92 11.58
C ILE A 224 -3.96 4.31 11.60
N GLN A 225 -3.70 3.31 10.76
CA GLN A 225 -2.38 2.68 10.69
C GLN A 225 -1.30 3.64 10.21
N HIS A 226 -1.62 4.53 9.26
CA HIS A 226 -0.71 5.59 8.82
C HIS A 226 -0.38 6.56 9.97
N ASN A 227 -1.37 6.98 10.72
CA ASN A 227 -1.20 7.86 11.89
C ASN A 227 -0.34 7.21 12.98
N ILE A 228 -0.54 5.91 13.26
CA ILE A 228 0.30 5.13 14.17
C ILE A 228 1.75 5.07 13.65
N ARG A 229 1.96 4.83 12.37
CA ARG A 229 3.30 4.85 11.75
C ARG A 229 4.00 6.20 11.91
N LEU A 230 3.26 7.31 11.73
CA LEU A 230 3.81 8.66 11.94
C LEU A 230 4.21 8.90 13.41
N ALA A 231 3.38 8.45 14.36
CA ALA A 231 3.69 8.55 15.78
C ALA A 231 4.95 7.73 16.15
N PHE A 232 5.08 6.50 15.65
CA PHE A 232 6.30 5.70 15.84
C PHE A 232 7.55 6.32 15.22
N ARG A 233 7.40 6.95 14.07
CA ARG A 233 8.54 7.67 13.44
C ARG A 233 9.02 8.82 14.33
N ASP A 234 8.10 9.62 14.86
CA ASP A 234 8.46 10.77 15.71
C ASP A 234 9.07 10.29 17.05
N ILE A 235 8.63 9.14 17.58
CA ILE A 235 9.25 8.51 18.74
C ILE A 235 10.66 8.03 18.40
N SER A 236 10.86 7.36 17.26
CA SER A 236 12.19 6.91 16.81
C SER A 236 13.19 8.05 16.66
N ASP A 237 12.75 9.25 16.31
CA ASP A 237 13.62 10.43 16.19
C ASP A 237 14.14 10.93 17.54
N THR A 238 13.55 10.53 18.65
CA THR A 238 13.87 11.01 20.01
C THR A 238 14.35 9.90 20.95
N SER A 239 14.05 8.64 20.65
CA SER A 239 14.46 7.45 21.39
C SER A 239 15.75 6.86 20.83
N ASN A 240 16.42 5.96 21.59
CA ASN A 240 17.49 5.12 21.07
C ASN A 240 16.95 3.84 20.41
N MET A 241 15.61 3.75 20.26
CA MET A 241 14.92 2.63 19.62
C MET A 241 14.38 3.08 18.27
N THR A 242 14.53 2.21 17.27
CA THR A 242 13.96 2.44 15.93
C THR A 242 12.77 1.51 15.74
N TYR A 243 11.62 2.11 15.38
CA TYR A 243 10.36 1.42 15.16
C TYR A 243 9.99 1.45 13.67
N SER A 244 9.97 0.28 13.03
CA SER A 244 9.58 0.13 11.63
C SER A 244 8.23 -0.56 11.54
N VAL A 245 7.24 0.16 11.06
CA VAL A 245 5.84 -0.27 11.02
C VAL A 245 5.48 -0.84 9.66
N ALA A 246 4.83 -1.99 9.61
CA ALA A 246 4.42 -2.66 8.39
C ALA A 246 3.07 -3.37 8.55
N SER A 247 2.23 -3.27 7.53
CA SER A 247 0.99 -4.04 7.38
C SER A 247 0.61 -4.12 5.91
N LEU A 248 -0.38 -4.95 5.58
CA LEU A 248 -0.93 -4.99 4.22
C LEU A 248 -1.66 -3.70 3.87
N ASP A 249 -2.43 -3.13 4.81
CA ASP A 249 -3.15 -1.88 4.60
C ASP A 249 -2.19 -0.70 4.37
N LEU A 250 -1.08 -0.61 5.11
CA LEU A 250 -0.04 0.39 4.88
C LEU A 250 0.69 0.19 3.55
N MET A 251 0.91 -1.07 3.15
CA MET A 251 1.53 -1.35 1.86
C MET A 251 0.63 -0.90 0.71
N SER A 252 -0.68 -1.15 0.79
CA SER A 252 -1.65 -0.64 -0.17
C SER A 252 -1.69 0.89 -0.18
N TYR A 253 -1.69 1.54 0.99
CA TYR A 253 -1.60 3.00 1.12
C TYR A 253 -0.36 3.58 0.44
N ASP A 254 0.82 3.01 0.68
CA ASP A 254 2.08 3.47 0.09
C ASP A 254 2.11 3.26 -1.44
N ILE A 255 1.48 2.17 -1.94
CA ILE A 255 1.32 1.93 -3.37
C ILE A 255 0.43 3.00 -4.00
N ASP A 256 -0.70 3.34 -3.36
CA ASP A 256 -1.63 4.33 -3.89
C ASP A 256 -1.00 5.73 -3.92
N GLU A 257 -0.38 6.16 -2.81
CA GLU A 257 0.31 7.45 -2.72
C GLU A 257 1.47 7.55 -3.74
N GLY A 258 2.35 6.55 -3.77
CA GLY A 258 3.48 6.50 -4.70
C GLY A 258 3.04 6.38 -6.16
N THR A 259 1.92 5.73 -6.42
CA THR A 259 1.34 5.59 -7.76
C THR A 259 0.79 6.93 -8.26
N PHE A 260 0.09 7.68 -7.41
CA PHE A 260 -0.45 8.98 -7.77
C PHE A 260 0.65 9.99 -8.10
N GLU A 261 1.69 10.08 -7.28
CA GLU A 261 2.85 10.95 -7.55
C GLU A 261 3.57 10.57 -8.86
N ASN A 262 3.79 9.28 -9.07
CA ASN A 262 4.46 8.77 -10.26
C ASN A 262 3.61 8.94 -11.52
N LEU A 263 2.28 8.84 -11.45
CA LEU A 263 1.38 9.05 -12.58
C LEU A 263 1.55 10.43 -13.19
N ALA A 264 1.52 11.47 -12.37
CA ALA A 264 1.68 12.86 -12.83
C ALA A 264 3.02 13.05 -13.57
N MET A 265 4.10 12.52 -13.01
CA MET A 265 5.43 12.57 -13.60
C MET A 265 5.50 11.78 -14.92
N LEU A 266 4.93 10.59 -14.97
CA LEU A 266 4.92 9.73 -16.16
C LEU A 266 4.10 10.35 -17.30
N ILE A 267 2.96 10.96 -17.03
CA ILE A 267 2.13 11.65 -18.03
C ILE A 267 2.92 12.83 -18.62
N VAL A 268 3.56 13.64 -17.79
CA VAL A 268 4.37 14.79 -18.25
C VAL A 268 5.53 14.31 -19.11
N LEU A 269 6.28 13.29 -18.68
CA LEU A 269 7.40 12.74 -19.40
C LEU A 269 6.95 12.11 -20.74
N ALA A 270 5.89 11.29 -20.73
CA ALA A 270 5.33 10.69 -21.92
C ALA A 270 4.87 11.76 -22.93
N THR A 271 4.16 12.79 -22.46
CA THR A 271 3.71 13.90 -23.29
C THR A 271 4.89 14.65 -23.92
N LEU A 272 5.96 14.88 -23.17
CA LEU A 272 7.16 15.54 -23.69
C LEU A 272 7.83 14.70 -24.78
N VAL A 273 7.98 13.39 -24.57
CA VAL A 273 8.50 12.46 -25.58
C VAL A 273 7.61 12.47 -26.83
N VAL A 274 6.29 12.45 -26.67
CA VAL A 274 5.32 12.54 -27.76
C VAL A 274 5.50 13.84 -28.56
N ILE A 275 5.63 14.98 -27.91
CA ILE A 275 5.86 16.28 -28.55
C ILE A 275 7.14 16.25 -29.37
N VAL A 276 8.24 15.73 -28.83
CA VAL A 276 9.53 15.63 -29.53
C VAL A 276 9.40 14.73 -30.77
N LEU A 277 8.79 13.56 -30.64
CA LEU A 277 8.59 12.63 -31.74
C LEU A 277 7.71 13.22 -32.85
N LEU A 278 6.61 13.88 -32.52
CA LEU A 278 5.74 14.57 -33.48
C LEU A 278 6.47 15.72 -34.16
N PHE A 279 7.27 16.49 -33.41
CA PHE A 279 8.04 17.59 -33.98
C PHE A 279 9.09 17.09 -34.99
N VAL A 280 9.81 16.01 -34.70
CA VAL A 280 10.75 15.36 -35.59
C VAL A 280 10.05 14.81 -36.82
N ALA A 281 8.86 14.21 -36.66
CA ALA A 281 8.10 13.60 -37.74
C ALA A 281 7.53 14.64 -38.74
N PHE A 282 6.97 15.74 -38.23
CA PHE A 282 6.18 16.68 -39.04
C PHE A 282 6.88 18.03 -39.28
N ARG A 283 7.81 18.43 -38.43
CA ARG A 283 8.56 19.70 -38.52
C ARG A 283 7.67 20.96 -38.65
N ASN A 284 6.41 20.87 -38.22
CA ASN A 284 5.49 22.00 -38.21
C ASN A 284 4.57 21.93 -36.98
N LEU A 285 4.17 23.10 -36.48
CA LEU A 285 3.38 23.21 -35.27
C LEU A 285 1.98 22.57 -35.35
N LYS A 286 1.35 22.66 -36.56
CA LYS A 286 0.00 22.06 -36.74
C LYS A 286 0.07 20.55 -36.72
N GLY A 287 1.12 19.95 -37.27
CA GLY A 287 1.37 18.51 -37.24
C GLY A 287 1.61 17.96 -35.83
N VAL A 288 2.04 18.80 -34.88
CA VAL A 288 2.22 18.44 -33.49
C VAL A 288 0.91 18.68 -32.71
N LEU A 289 0.29 19.84 -32.90
CA LEU A 289 -0.83 20.28 -32.05
C LEU A 289 -2.10 19.43 -32.25
N PHE A 290 -2.46 19.06 -33.49
CA PHE A 290 -3.67 18.28 -33.74
C PHE A 290 -3.62 16.87 -33.13
N PRO A 291 -2.57 16.06 -33.32
CA PRO A 291 -2.46 14.78 -32.64
C PRO A 291 -2.44 14.93 -31.12
N LEU A 292 -1.73 15.91 -30.60
CA LEU A 292 -1.62 16.11 -29.15
C LEU A 292 -2.98 16.42 -28.52
N ILE A 293 -3.79 17.29 -29.14
CA ILE A 293 -5.16 17.58 -28.68
C ILE A 293 -6.02 16.32 -28.74
N SER A 294 -5.93 15.57 -29.85
CA SER A 294 -6.70 14.33 -29.99
C SER A 294 -6.32 13.27 -28.95
N LEU A 295 -5.02 13.10 -28.67
CA LEU A 295 -4.54 12.16 -27.67
C LEU A 295 -4.94 12.55 -26.24
N ASN A 296 -4.84 13.84 -25.90
CA ASN A 296 -5.31 14.32 -24.60
C ASN A 296 -6.83 14.18 -24.47
N ALA A 297 -7.61 14.44 -25.52
CA ALA A 297 -9.03 14.16 -25.51
C ALA A 297 -9.31 12.68 -25.29
N ALA A 298 -8.58 11.77 -25.93
CA ALA A 298 -8.72 10.33 -25.73
C ALA A 298 -8.43 9.92 -24.28
N LEU A 299 -7.41 10.49 -23.63
CA LEU A 299 -7.14 10.26 -22.20
C LEU A 299 -8.30 10.75 -21.32
N ILE A 300 -8.79 11.96 -21.57
CA ILE A 300 -9.95 12.49 -20.83
C ILE A 300 -11.18 11.61 -21.02
N PHE A 301 -11.41 11.10 -22.23
CA PHE A 301 -12.49 10.14 -22.49
C PHE A 301 -12.32 8.86 -21.70
N THR A 302 -11.13 8.28 -21.73
CA THR A 302 -10.83 7.01 -21.05
C THR A 302 -11.03 7.16 -19.56
N TYR A 303 -10.30 8.05 -18.91
CA TYR A 303 -10.36 8.22 -17.46
C TYR A 303 -11.70 8.82 -17.00
N GLY A 304 -12.25 9.79 -17.76
CA GLY A 304 -13.55 10.39 -17.42
C GLY A 304 -14.70 9.41 -17.52
N PHE A 305 -14.65 8.50 -18.50
CA PHE A 305 -15.67 7.45 -18.63
C PHE A 305 -15.52 6.38 -17.54
N MET A 306 -14.29 5.93 -17.24
CA MET A 306 -14.01 5.00 -16.14
C MET A 306 -14.57 5.55 -14.83
N ASN A 307 -14.24 6.80 -14.50
CA ASN A 307 -14.73 7.47 -13.30
C ASN A 307 -16.27 7.61 -13.29
N LEU A 308 -16.88 7.94 -14.45
CA LEU A 308 -18.33 8.10 -14.56
C LEU A 308 -19.10 6.80 -14.30
N ILE A 309 -18.56 5.65 -14.69
CA ILE A 309 -19.19 4.34 -14.47
C ILE A 309 -18.76 3.68 -13.14
N GLY A 310 -17.95 4.39 -12.31
CA GLY A 310 -17.56 3.93 -11.00
C GLY A 310 -16.49 2.84 -11.01
N ILE A 311 -15.64 2.79 -12.05
CA ILE A 311 -14.46 1.92 -12.03
C ILE A 311 -13.43 2.56 -11.10
N GLU A 312 -13.01 1.83 -10.08
CA GLU A 312 -11.96 2.23 -9.16
C GLU A 312 -10.62 2.29 -9.90
N PHE A 313 -9.79 3.25 -9.53
CA PHE A 313 -8.48 3.44 -10.13
C PHE A 313 -7.43 2.71 -9.28
N THR A 314 -6.79 1.73 -9.87
CA THR A 314 -5.71 0.97 -9.23
C THR A 314 -4.35 1.34 -9.85
N ALA A 315 -3.27 0.83 -9.28
CA ALA A 315 -1.93 1.02 -9.81
C ALA A 315 -1.75 0.51 -11.26
N LEU A 316 -2.61 -0.42 -11.72
CA LEU A 316 -2.56 -0.94 -13.10
C LEU A 316 -3.11 0.05 -14.12
N GLU A 317 -4.16 0.81 -13.78
CA GLU A 317 -4.76 1.80 -14.68
C GLU A 317 -3.81 2.97 -14.99
N VAL A 318 -2.79 3.17 -14.16
CA VAL A 318 -1.71 4.14 -14.44
C VAL A 318 -0.99 3.85 -15.76
N ALA A 319 -0.83 2.58 -16.11
CA ALA A 319 -0.18 2.18 -17.36
C ALA A 319 -1.01 2.53 -18.62
N VAL A 320 -2.32 2.79 -18.47
CA VAL A 320 -3.21 3.13 -19.60
C VAL A 320 -2.80 4.45 -20.26
N ALA A 321 -2.38 5.46 -19.49
CA ALA A 321 -1.99 6.77 -20.04
C ALA A 321 -0.82 6.67 -21.03
N PRO A 322 0.35 6.13 -20.65
CA PRO A 322 1.46 5.98 -21.60
C PRO A 322 1.14 5.02 -22.76
N LEU A 323 0.28 4.01 -22.55
CA LEU A 323 -0.18 3.11 -23.61
C LEU A 323 -1.03 3.85 -24.65
N VAL A 324 -2.04 4.61 -24.22
CA VAL A 324 -2.91 5.41 -25.10
C VAL A 324 -2.08 6.46 -25.86
N LEU A 325 -1.14 7.13 -25.18
CA LEU A 325 -0.24 8.09 -25.81
C LEU A 325 0.67 7.41 -26.84
N GLY A 326 1.28 6.28 -26.49
CA GLY A 326 2.23 5.57 -27.35
C GLY A 326 1.58 4.98 -28.61
N LEU A 327 0.48 4.27 -28.46
CA LEU A 327 -0.26 3.71 -29.60
C LEU A 327 -0.94 4.80 -30.43
N GLY A 328 -1.50 5.80 -29.78
CA GLY A 328 -2.22 6.87 -30.45
C GLY A 328 -1.30 7.75 -31.32
N ILE A 329 -0.04 7.97 -30.90
CA ILE A 329 0.91 8.73 -31.72
C ILE A 329 1.27 8.00 -33.02
N ASP A 330 1.43 6.68 -32.98
CA ASP A 330 1.74 5.89 -34.17
C ASP A 330 0.61 6.01 -35.21
N TYR A 331 -0.63 5.80 -34.77
CA TYR A 331 -1.79 6.00 -35.65
C TYR A 331 -1.90 7.44 -36.17
N ALA A 332 -1.65 8.44 -35.35
CA ALA A 332 -1.70 9.84 -35.75
C ALA A 332 -0.65 10.17 -36.79
N ILE A 333 0.58 9.65 -36.69
CA ILE A 333 1.66 9.82 -37.68
C ILE A 333 1.28 9.16 -39.00
N HIS A 334 0.78 7.92 -38.94
CA HIS A 334 0.40 7.19 -40.15
C HIS A 334 -0.75 7.88 -40.90
N LEU A 335 -1.81 8.26 -40.15
CA LEU A 335 -2.98 8.94 -40.72
C LEU A 335 -2.60 10.28 -41.38
N GLN A 336 -1.81 11.12 -40.68
CA GLN A 336 -1.41 12.42 -41.23
C GLN A 336 -0.48 12.29 -42.46
N ARG A 337 0.41 11.29 -42.46
CA ARG A 337 1.27 11.02 -43.63
C ARG A 337 0.45 10.53 -44.82
N ALA A 338 -0.49 9.63 -44.60
CA ALA A 338 -1.39 9.16 -45.66
C ALA A 338 -2.23 10.32 -46.22
N LEU A 339 -2.82 11.13 -45.34
CA LEU A 339 -3.60 12.32 -45.77
C LEU A 339 -2.73 13.31 -46.54
N ALA A 340 -1.50 13.59 -46.08
CA ALA A 340 -0.56 14.51 -46.79
C ALA A 340 -0.12 13.98 -48.13
N TYR A 341 -0.01 12.66 -48.30
CA TYR A 341 0.33 12.02 -49.58
C TYR A 341 -0.84 12.15 -50.57
N HIS A 342 -2.03 11.77 -50.17
CA HIS A 342 -3.22 11.81 -51.05
C HIS A 342 -3.68 13.24 -51.39
N ARG A 343 -3.54 14.22 -50.51
CA ARG A 343 -3.82 15.63 -50.79
C ARG A 343 -2.90 16.26 -51.87
N LYS A 344 -1.82 15.62 -52.24
CA LYS A 344 -0.98 16.05 -53.38
C LYS A 344 -1.56 15.64 -54.74
N THR A 345 -2.41 14.62 -54.74
CA THR A 345 -2.99 14.03 -55.97
C THR A 345 -4.46 14.38 -56.16
N THR A 346 -5.18 14.78 -55.08
CA THR A 346 -6.63 14.99 -55.08
C THR A 346 -6.97 16.31 -54.39
N GLU A 347 -7.77 17.19 -55.05
CA GLU A 347 -8.20 18.47 -54.46
C GLU A 347 -9.30 18.30 -53.39
N ASN A 348 -10.07 17.21 -53.48
CA ASN A 348 -11.18 16.93 -52.58
C ASN A 348 -10.70 16.15 -51.35
N VAL A 349 -10.91 16.71 -50.16
CA VAL A 349 -10.50 16.10 -48.89
C VAL A 349 -11.22 14.78 -48.59
N ALA A 350 -12.42 14.58 -49.15
CA ALA A 350 -13.19 13.35 -48.98
C ALA A 350 -12.69 12.19 -49.86
N GLU A 351 -11.91 12.50 -50.90
CA GLU A 351 -11.32 11.53 -51.81
C GLU A 351 -9.84 11.26 -51.47
N ALA A 352 -9.21 12.08 -50.63
CA ALA A 352 -7.83 11.93 -50.15
C ALA A 352 -7.75 11.01 -48.91
#